data_ac1bc0462f015d13652828df6cd9bee4
#
_entry.id   ac1bc0462f015d13652828df6cd9bee4
#
_cell.length_a   1.000
_cell.length_b   1.000
_cell.length_c   1.000
_cell.angle_alpha   90.00
_cell.angle_beta   90.00
_cell.angle_gamma   90.00
#
_symmetry.space_group_name_H-M   'P 1'
#
loop_
_entity.id
_entity.type
_entity.pdbx_description
1 polymer ?
#
loop_
_entity_poly.entity_id
_entity_poly.type
_entity_poly.pdbx_seq_one_letter_code
_entity_poly.pdbx_strand_id
1 'polypeptide(L)'
;MTTHTYSTSPRAIVASLNETINQNNAEPAVSVNINSSRTITLIDGLKPMGIDLAARKYQICYQDSMGRLINREVCKSELRQFLIYAEDKYLICIEACSGASYWSRFALAYGHTVKVVSGKATRALSWLGNKDDFTDAYSLYQLLFMPGLTSCQIRTEEELALSALISEKEALLKDLNEQTNKTRSFLLETGEYDDVVRGGPSAVYAIDCYLNNHQSDYSEHRYSIRCFEVLKETIVFLSKRIDEINELICEYAQHNEKAKLLMTIPGIGAETAVPIAIGAKDISRFDSARQFQAFFGYHTCHSGSGGKVVMGKMASNGDRAVKRNLYESALSVYHQGKSNNESRSEWIAAKAEQNKAAFKKGMICIGSKILRTSYGVLKSGKPYNPAVDNSLGRMKARLHRRSNPKYREQGLDAVLQSHYEQELSLSALD
;
A
#
# COMPACT_ATOMS: atom_id res chain seq x y z
N MET A 1 53.09 20.27 -6.41
CA MET A 1 52.21 19.21 -6.95
C MET A 1 51.56 18.52 -5.77
N THR A 2 50.38 18.98 -5.36
CA THR A 2 49.58 18.42 -4.23
C THR A 2 48.29 17.88 -4.82
N THR A 3 48.23 16.57 -4.91
CA THR A 3 47.03 15.82 -5.34
C THR A 3 46.03 15.77 -4.19
N HIS A 4 44.94 16.52 -4.30
CA HIS A 4 43.79 16.36 -3.44
C HIS A 4 42.92 15.18 -3.91
N THR A 5 43.01 14.06 -3.21
CA THR A 5 42.10 12.92 -3.34
C THR A 5 40.85 13.21 -2.54
N TYR A 6 39.76 13.55 -3.20
CA TYR A 6 38.41 13.56 -2.56
C TYR A 6 37.89 12.13 -2.47
N SER A 7 38.12 11.51 -1.32
CA SER A 7 37.45 10.28 -0.91
C SER A 7 36.16 10.64 -0.16
N THR A 8 35.09 10.91 -0.89
CA THR A 8 33.76 10.96 -0.27
C THR A 8 33.21 9.52 -0.20
N SER A 9 33.03 9.02 1.02
CA SER A 9 32.46 7.69 1.22
C SER A 9 31.03 7.61 0.65
N PRO A 10 30.60 6.46 0.11
CA PRO A 10 29.23 6.27 -0.38
C PRO A 10 28.14 6.64 0.64
N ARG A 11 28.44 6.53 1.93
CA ARG A 11 27.53 6.94 3.03
C ARG A 11 27.30 8.45 3.12
N ALA A 12 28.33 9.26 2.88
CA ALA A 12 28.20 10.73 2.90
C ALA A 12 27.32 11.22 1.74
N ILE A 13 27.42 10.59 0.57
CA ILE A 13 26.58 10.92 -0.59
C ILE A 13 25.11 10.53 -0.33
N VAL A 14 24.85 9.39 0.32
CA VAL A 14 23.49 8.95 0.68
C VAL A 14 22.86 9.84 1.74
N ALA A 15 23.63 10.33 2.73
CA ALA A 15 23.12 11.26 3.75
C ALA A 15 22.72 12.59 3.12
N SER A 16 23.56 13.16 2.24
CA SER A 16 23.23 14.39 1.52
C SER A 16 22.05 14.21 0.55
N LEU A 17 21.88 13.00 -0.02
CA LEU A 17 20.76 12.66 -0.88
C LEU A 17 19.41 12.65 -0.12
N ASN A 18 19.41 12.16 1.11
CA ASN A 18 18.19 12.16 1.94
C ASN A 18 17.80 13.58 2.37
N GLU A 19 18.77 14.45 2.64
CA GLU A 19 18.51 15.87 2.92
C GLU A 19 18.00 16.62 1.68
N THR A 20 18.56 16.37 0.51
CA THR A 20 18.13 16.99 -0.75
C THR A 20 16.74 16.54 -1.18
N ILE A 21 16.36 15.26 -0.92
CA ILE A 21 15.01 14.75 -1.19
C ILE A 21 14.00 15.38 -0.22
N ASN A 22 14.39 15.63 1.04
CA ASN A 22 13.54 16.30 2.01
C ASN A 22 13.38 17.81 1.72
N GLN A 23 14.40 18.46 1.16
CA GLN A 23 14.35 19.87 0.75
C GLN A 23 13.63 20.08 -0.60
N ASN A 24 13.73 19.15 -1.54
CA ASN A 24 13.04 19.20 -2.83
C ASN A 24 11.56 18.72 -2.77
N ASN A 25 11.09 18.27 -1.61
CA ASN A 25 9.65 18.11 -1.32
C ASN A 25 8.96 19.44 -0.93
N ALA A 26 9.71 20.54 -0.78
CA ALA A 26 9.18 21.89 -0.82
C ALA A 26 9.14 22.30 -2.31
N GLU A 27 7.95 22.43 -2.88
CA GLU A 27 7.64 22.72 -4.27
C GLU A 27 8.63 23.66 -4.95
N PRO A 28 9.04 23.37 -6.19
CA PRO A 28 9.01 24.43 -7.18
C PRO A 28 7.53 24.58 -7.54
N ALA A 29 6.95 25.73 -7.22
CA ALA A 29 5.64 26.16 -7.66
C ALA A 29 5.65 26.24 -9.20
N VAL A 30 5.47 25.11 -9.86
CA VAL A 30 5.01 25.02 -11.24
C VAL A 30 3.54 24.70 -11.15
N SER A 31 2.72 25.75 -11.10
CA SER A 31 1.30 25.67 -11.35
C SER A 31 1.11 25.10 -12.76
N VAL A 32 0.92 23.78 -12.84
CA VAL A 32 0.45 23.14 -14.06
C VAL A 32 -1.01 23.53 -14.23
N ASN A 33 -1.24 24.57 -15.01
CA ASN A 33 -2.55 25.00 -15.41
C ASN A 33 -3.14 23.92 -16.34
N ILE A 34 -3.94 23.00 -15.81
CA ILE A 34 -4.65 21.97 -16.55
C ILE A 34 -5.92 22.61 -17.12
N ASN A 35 -5.77 23.54 -18.06
CA ASN A 35 -6.87 24.03 -18.89
C ASN A 35 -6.58 23.79 -20.37
N SER A 36 -7.29 22.80 -20.91
CA SER A 36 -7.79 22.72 -22.29
C SER A 36 -6.79 22.92 -23.44
N SER A 37 -5.69 22.19 -23.48
CA SER A 37 -5.14 21.71 -24.74
C SER A 37 -4.26 20.50 -24.46
N ARG A 38 -4.64 19.35 -25.02
CA ARG A 38 -3.99 18.04 -24.84
C ARG A 38 -2.66 17.94 -25.60
N THR A 39 -1.78 18.90 -25.39
CA THR A 39 -0.41 18.83 -25.87
C THR A 39 0.47 18.64 -24.66
N ILE A 40 1.18 17.52 -24.59
CA ILE A 40 2.20 17.29 -23.58
C ILE A 40 3.30 18.30 -23.85
N THR A 41 3.35 19.34 -23.06
CA THR A 41 4.54 20.17 -22.99
C THR A 41 5.59 19.32 -22.29
N LEU A 42 6.56 18.80 -23.04
CA LEU A 42 7.85 18.42 -22.47
C LEU A 42 8.25 19.59 -21.59
N ILE A 43 8.63 19.32 -20.34
CA ILE A 43 9.10 20.40 -19.45
C ILE A 43 10.22 21.11 -20.18
N ASP A 44 10.07 22.40 -20.43
CA ASP A 44 11.00 23.18 -21.26
C ASP A 44 12.44 22.92 -20.81
N GLY A 45 13.30 22.51 -21.73
CA GLY A 45 14.71 22.24 -21.52
C GLY A 45 15.07 20.80 -21.11
N LEU A 46 14.11 19.87 -20.92
CA LEU A 46 14.43 18.46 -20.63
C LEU A 46 14.28 17.58 -21.87
N LYS A 47 15.27 16.73 -22.12
CA LYS A 47 15.22 15.71 -23.20
C LYS A 47 14.54 14.43 -22.68
N PRO A 48 13.68 13.77 -23.45
CA PRO A 48 13.06 12.53 -23.04
C PRO A 48 14.05 11.36 -23.07
N MET A 49 13.94 10.45 -22.05
CA MET A 49 14.74 9.23 -21.96
C MET A 49 13.89 8.09 -21.35
N GLY A 50 13.91 6.91 -21.95
CA GLY A 50 13.42 5.66 -21.39
C GLY A 50 14.58 4.82 -20.87
N ILE A 51 14.45 4.26 -19.67
CA ILE A 51 15.44 3.34 -19.10
C ILE A 51 14.73 2.05 -18.69
N ASP A 52 15.07 0.95 -19.35
CA ASP A 52 14.69 -0.39 -18.89
C ASP A 52 15.80 -0.97 -18.02
N LEU A 53 15.43 -1.44 -16.83
CA LEU A 53 16.33 -1.92 -15.78
C LEU A 53 16.29 -3.45 -15.71
N ALA A 54 17.29 -4.11 -16.24
CA ALA A 54 17.50 -5.54 -16.05
C ALA A 54 18.56 -5.84 -14.97
N ALA A 55 18.76 -7.11 -14.63
CA ALA A 55 19.64 -7.49 -13.51
C ALA A 55 21.11 -7.16 -13.74
N ARG A 56 21.59 -7.23 -14.99
CA ARG A 56 23.00 -7.06 -15.32
C ARG A 56 23.27 -5.94 -16.32
N LYS A 57 22.36 -5.70 -17.24
CA LYS A 57 22.48 -4.76 -18.33
C LYS A 57 21.23 -3.90 -18.37
N TYR A 58 21.38 -2.66 -18.76
CA TYR A 58 20.29 -1.69 -18.84
C TYR A 58 20.15 -1.26 -20.30
N GLN A 59 18.92 -1.08 -20.73
CA GLN A 59 18.65 -0.51 -22.05
C GLN A 59 18.24 0.94 -21.88
N ILE A 60 18.86 1.86 -22.64
CA ILE A 60 18.54 3.28 -22.61
C ILE A 60 18.11 3.75 -24.00
N CYS A 61 17.00 4.47 -24.04
CA CYS A 61 16.47 5.09 -25.26
C CYS A 61 16.31 6.59 -25.05
N TYR A 62 17.03 7.41 -25.83
CA TYR A 62 17.05 8.87 -25.69
C TYR A 62 17.36 9.56 -27.01
N GLN A 63 17.14 10.89 -27.09
CA GLN A 63 17.59 11.71 -28.20
C GLN A 63 18.97 12.33 -27.91
N ASP A 64 19.87 12.24 -28.88
CA ASP A 64 21.17 12.92 -28.84
C ASP A 64 21.04 14.44 -29.11
N SER A 65 22.16 15.16 -29.11
CA SER A 65 22.20 16.60 -29.37
C SER A 65 21.72 16.98 -30.79
N MET A 66 21.76 16.05 -31.74
CA MET A 66 21.27 16.22 -33.10
C MET A 66 19.81 15.79 -33.31
N GLY A 67 19.12 15.40 -32.25
CA GLY A 67 17.73 14.92 -32.30
C GLY A 67 17.57 13.48 -32.79
N ARG A 68 18.65 12.73 -32.98
CA ARG A 68 18.61 11.32 -33.42
C ARG A 68 18.27 10.43 -32.25
N LEU A 69 17.37 9.48 -32.46
CA LEU A 69 17.00 8.50 -31.45
C LEU A 69 18.12 7.47 -31.28
N ILE A 70 18.67 7.38 -30.10
CA ILE A 70 19.67 6.40 -29.69
C ILE A 70 18.99 5.39 -28.76
N ASN A 71 19.12 4.11 -29.08
CA ASN A 71 18.67 3.01 -28.24
C ASN A 71 19.78 1.98 -28.12
N ARG A 72 20.35 1.85 -26.91
CA ARG A 72 21.58 1.03 -26.72
C ARG A 72 21.60 0.40 -25.32
N GLU A 73 22.27 -0.73 -25.25
CA GLU A 73 22.60 -1.40 -24.01
C GLU A 73 23.76 -0.67 -23.31
N VAL A 74 23.69 -0.60 -21.98
CA VAL A 74 24.74 -0.03 -21.12
C VAL A 74 24.91 -0.87 -19.86
N CYS A 75 26.12 -0.91 -19.31
CA CYS A 75 26.35 -1.48 -17.99
C CYS A 75 26.08 -0.46 -16.89
N LYS A 76 26.09 -0.92 -15.63
CA LYS A 76 25.82 -0.08 -14.45
C LYS A 76 26.76 1.11 -14.32
N SER A 77 28.04 0.93 -14.61
CA SER A 77 29.05 2.00 -14.56
C SER A 77 28.83 3.04 -15.65
N GLU A 78 28.52 2.58 -16.87
CA GLU A 78 28.25 3.46 -18.00
C GLU A 78 26.99 4.30 -17.78
N LEU A 79 25.90 3.70 -17.27
CA LEU A 79 24.69 4.45 -16.94
C LEU A 79 24.95 5.51 -15.87
N ARG A 80 25.76 5.18 -14.84
CA ARG A 80 26.15 6.16 -13.82
C ARG A 80 26.94 7.32 -14.43
N GLN A 81 27.97 7.02 -15.21
CA GLN A 81 28.76 8.04 -15.86
C GLN A 81 27.91 8.91 -16.79
N PHE A 82 27.03 8.29 -17.57
CA PHE A 82 26.11 9.01 -18.43
C PHE A 82 25.26 10.01 -17.65
N LEU A 83 24.62 9.59 -16.56
CA LEU A 83 23.77 10.46 -15.75
C LEU A 83 24.55 11.54 -14.98
N ILE A 84 25.81 11.29 -14.60
CA ILE A 84 26.66 12.26 -13.91
C ILE A 84 27.12 13.36 -14.88
N TYR A 85 27.62 12.95 -16.05
CA TYR A 85 28.35 13.85 -16.97
C TYR A 85 27.51 14.33 -18.15
N ALA A 86 26.19 13.99 -18.18
CA ALA A 86 25.32 14.47 -19.24
C ALA A 86 25.21 16.00 -19.22
N GLU A 87 25.55 16.63 -20.34
CA GLU A 87 25.40 18.08 -20.55
C GLU A 87 23.94 18.48 -20.52
N ASP A 88 23.08 17.68 -21.16
CA ASP A 88 21.63 17.84 -21.16
C ASP A 88 21.00 17.24 -19.90
N LYS A 89 19.89 17.83 -19.45
CA LYS A 89 19.05 17.24 -18.42
C LYS A 89 17.91 16.46 -19.07
N TYR A 90 17.57 15.31 -18.48
CA TYR A 90 16.61 14.36 -19.02
C TYR A 90 15.35 14.27 -18.17
N LEU A 91 14.21 14.13 -18.84
CA LEU A 91 12.99 13.59 -18.27
C LEU A 91 13.02 12.07 -18.48
N ILE A 92 13.29 11.32 -17.42
CA ILE A 92 13.54 9.89 -17.45
C ILE A 92 12.28 9.12 -17.10
N CYS A 93 11.90 8.13 -17.91
CA CYS A 93 10.85 7.17 -17.60
C CYS A 93 11.47 5.82 -17.24
N ILE A 94 11.08 5.27 -16.09
CA ILE A 94 11.54 3.97 -15.59
C ILE A 94 10.34 3.14 -15.20
N GLU A 95 10.30 1.84 -15.54
CA GLU A 95 9.28 0.94 -15.03
C GLU A 95 9.49 0.65 -13.54
N ALA A 96 8.39 0.55 -12.78
CA ALA A 96 8.40 0.19 -11.36
C ALA A 96 8.85 -1.27 -11.17
N CYS A 97 10.13 -1.46 -10.94
CA CYS A 97 10.81 -2.74 -10.73
C CYS A 97 11.84 -2.64 -9.59
N SER A 98 12.53 -3.74 -9.31
CA SER A 98 13.66 -3.74 -8.39
C SER A 98 14.78 -2.82 -8.92
N GLY A 99 15.19 -1.85 -8.11
CA GLY A 99 16.20 -0.85 -8.49
C GLY A 99 15.64 0.48 -9.01
N ALA A 100 14.36 0.55 -9.41
CA ALA A 100 13.76 1.78 -9.93
C ALA A 100 13.89 2.97 -8.95
N SER A 101 13.63 2.76 -7.67
CA SER A 101 13.79 3.82 -6.66
C SER A 101 15.23 4.27 -6.49
N TYR A 102 16.19 3.34 -6.53
CA TYR A 102 17.62 3.67 -6.46
C TYR A 102 18.05 4.56 -7.65
N TRP A 103 17.76 4.12 -8.88
CA TRP A 103 18.12 4.86 -10.08
C TRP A 103 17.37 6.20 -10.18
N SER A 104 16.15 6.24 -9.71
CA SER A 104 15.38 7.50 -9.65
C SER A 104 16.03 8.50 -8.69
N ARG A 105 16.38 8.09 -7.46
CA ARG A 105 17.08 8.97 -6.52
C ARG A 105 18.45 9.40 -7.07
N PHE A 106 19.17 8.47 -7.69
CA PHE A 106 20.44 8.77 -8.31
C PHE A 106 20.31 9.83 -9.43
N ALA A 107 19.38 9.64 -10.35
CA ALA A 107 19.16 10.59 -11.45
C ALA A 107 18.71 11.97 -10.95
N LEU A 108 17.80 12.02 -9.96
CA LEU A 108 17.36 13.26 -9.32
C LEU A 108 18.51 14.04 -8.68
N ALA A 109 19.47 13.36 -8.05
CA ALA A 109 20.63 13.99 -7.42
C ALA A 109 21.56 14.68 -8.45
N TYR A 110 21.52 14.26 -9.70
CA TYR A 110 22.29 14.90 -10.78
C TYR A 110 21.44 15.84 -11.64
N GLY A 111 20.27 16.25 -11.15
CA GLY A 111 19.45 17.30 -11.77
C GLY A 111 18.55 16.80 -12.91
N HIS A 112 18.38 15.49 -13.07
CA HIS A 112 17.39 14.93 -13.98
C HIS A 112 16.01 14.87 -13.32
N THR A 113 14.97 14.78 -14.12
CA THR A 113 13.58 14.54 -13.63
C THR A 113 13.20 13.10 -13.93
N VAL A 114 12.50 12.42 -13.00
CA VAL A 114 12.15 11.01 -13.16
C VAL A 114 10.67 10.77 -12.99
N LYS A 115 10.09 9.98 -13.90
CA LYS A 115 8.76 9.40 -13.78
C LYS A 115 8.87 7.88 -13.69
N VAL A 116 8.47 7.31 -12.56
CA VAL A 116 8.39 5.86 -12.40
C VAL A 116 6.98 5.42 -12.78
N VAL A 117 6.86 4.52 -13.75
CA VAL A 117 5.56 4.07 -14.28
C VAL A 117 5.25 2.64 -13.87
N SER A 118 3.96 2.31 -13.73
CA SER A 118 3.56 0.94 -13.40
C SER A 118 3.67 0.03 -14.63
N GLY A 119 3.96 -1.27 -14.44
CA GLY A 119 3.96 -2.25 -15.51
C GLY A 119 2.61 -2.43 -16.24
N LYS A 120 1.54 -1.79 -15.77
CA LYS A 120 0.29 -1.67 -16.55
C LYS A 120 0.38 -0.62 -17.63
N ALA A 121 1.12 0.45 -17.38
CA ALA A 121 1.33 1.51 -18.38
C ALA A 121 2.20 1.00 -19.54
N THR A 122 3.28 0.25 -19.24
CA THR A 122 4.13 -0.34 -20.28
C THR A 122 3.38 -1.37 -21.13
N ARG A 123 2.57 -2.22 -20.50
CA ARG A 123 1.70 -3.15 -21.22
C ARG A 123 0.68 -2.51 -22.15
N ALA A 124 0.27 -1.28 -21.89
CA ALA A 124 -0.63 -0.55 -22.80
C ALA A 124 0.01 -0.26 -24.17
N LEU A 125 1.35 -0.33 -24.25
CA LEU A 125 2.12 -0.16 -25.49
C LEU A 125 2.61 -1.49 -26.09
N SER A 126 2.09 -2.64 -25.66
CA SER A 126 2.51 -3.96 -26.17
C SER A 126 2.31 -4.15 -27.69
N TRP A 127 1.55 -3.28 -28.34
CA TRP A 127 1.37 -3.24 -29.78
C TRP A 127 2.60 -2.73 -30.54
N LEU A 128 3.60 -2.12 -29.87
CA LEU A 128 4.81 -1.58 -30.51
C LEU A 128 5.79 -2.66 -31.00
N GLY A 129 5.60 -3.93 -30.65
CA GLY A 129 6.43 -5.01 -31.14
C GLY A 129 6.55 -6.19 -30.16
N ASN A 130 7.46 -7.10 -30.44
CA ASN A 130 7.81 -8.20 -29.56
C ASN A 130 8.44 -7.67 -28.28
N LYS A 131 8.25 -8.41 -27.18
CA LYS A 131 8.83 -8.06 -25.89
C LYS A 131 10.32 -8.39 -25.90
N ASP A 132 11.13 -7.35 -26.02
CA ASP A 132 12.60 -7.38 -25.86
C ASP A 132 13.06 -6.08 -25.18
N ASP A 133 14.27 -6.08 -24.65
CA ASP A 133 14.83 -4.95 -23.89
C ASP A 133 14.88 -3.65 -24.76
N PHE A 134 15.10 -3.78 -26.07
CA PHE A 134 15.12 -2.67 -27.00
C PHE A 134 13.73 -2.01 -27.12
N THR A 135 12.68 -2.82 -27.30
CA THR A 135 11.29 -2.37 -27.42
C THR A 135 10.79 -1.85 -26.08
N ASP A 136 11.20 -2.45 -24.94
CA ASP A 136 10.78 -2.04 -23.61
C ASP A 136 11.35 -0.64 -23.27
N ALA A 137 12.64 -0.35 -23.54
CA ALA A 137 13.22 0.99 -23.35
C ALA A 137 12.60 2.03 -24.29
N TYR A 138 12.29 1.66 -25.53
CA TYR A 138 11.58 2.53 -26.47
C TYR A 138 10.16 2.81 -26.03
N SER A 139 9.46 1.82 -25.50
CA SER A 139 8.12 1.98 -24.95
C SER A 139 8.10 2.95 -23.77
N LEU A 140 9.07 2.88 -22.87
CA LEU A 140 9.26 3.82 -21.77
C LEU A 140 9.51 5.25 -22.27
N TYR A 141 10.31 5.40 -23.31
CA TYR A 141 10.52 6.69 -23.99
C TYR A 141 9.19 7.23 -24.57
N GLN A 142 8.42 6.40 -25.26
CA GLN A 142 7.14 6.77 -25.84
C GLN A 142 6.07 7.14 -24.80
N LEU A 143 6.07 6.49 -23.63
CA LEU A 143 5.16 6.81 -22.53
C LEU A 143 5.26 8.26 -22.07
N LEU A 144 6.44 8.88 -22.19
CA LEU A 144 6.63 10.29 -21.82
C LEU A 144 5.79 11.27 -22.64
N PHE A 145 5.36 10.86 -23.85
CA PHE A 145 4.53 11.67 -24.73
C PHE A 145 3.03 11.40 -24.56
N MET A 146 2.65 10.43 -23.68
CA MET A 146 1.24 10.10 -23.47
C MET A 146 0.59 11.04 -22.46
N PRO A 147 -0.59 11.63 -22.78
CA PRO A 147 -1.33 12.45 -21.83
C PRO A 147 -1.84 11.59 -20.65
N GLY A 148 -1.82 12.18 -19.46
CA GLY A 148 -2.35 11.52 -18.26
C GLY A 148 -1.48 10.41 -17.70
N LEU A 149 -0.19 10.34 -18.06
CA LEU A 149 0.76 9.39 -17.49
C LEU A 149 0.92 9.65 -16.00
N THR A 150 0.47 8.70 -15.18
CA THR A 150 0.62 8.76 -13.72
C THR A 150 1.93 8.17 -13.28
N SER A 151 2.68 8.89 -12.42
CA SER A 151 3.94 8.41 -11.85
C SER A 151 3.73 7.69 -10.53
N CYS A 152 4.42 6.58 -10.33
CA CYS A 152 4.58 5.97 -9.01
C CYS A 152 5.50 6.83 -8.15
N GLN A 153 5.35 6.72 -6.83
CA GLN A 153 6.24 7.44 -5.91
C GLN A 153 7.63 6.83 -5.86
N ILE A 154 8.63 7.70 -5.83
CA ILE A 154 10.01 7.32 -5.55
C ILE A 154 10.17 7.21 -4.04
N ARG A 155 10.52 6.01 -3.56
CA ARG A 155 10.68 5.72 -2.13
C ARG A 155 12.10 6.02 -1.67
N THR A 156 12.23 6.48 -0.43
CA THR A 156 13.53 6.56 0.25
C THR A 156 14.05 5.15 0.58
N GLU A 157 15.31 5.05 0.97
CA GLU A 157 15.90 3.77 1.39
C GLU A 157 15.21 3.24 2.65
N GLU A 158 14.94 4.11 3.60
CA GLU A 158 14.21 3.80 4.83
C GLU A 158 12.78 3.29 4.55
N GLU A 159 12.01 3.99 3.69
CA GLU A 159 10.67 3.56 3.26
C GLU A 159 10.69 2.19 2.56
N LEU A 160 11.75 1.88 1.80
CA LEU A 160 11.94 0.57 1.17
C LEU A 160 12.27 -0.51 2.21
N ALA A 161 13.17 -0.21 3.16
CA ALA A 161 13.52 -1.12 4.24
C ALA A 161 12.31 -1.47 5.11
N LEU A 162 11.52 -0.47 5.50
CA LEU A 162 10.27 -0.68 6.24
C LEU A 162 9.26 -1.50 5.45
N SER A 163 9.12 -1.24 4.15
CA SER A 163 8.23 -2.04 3.29
C SER A 163 8.70 -3.50 3.20
N ALA A 164 10.01 -3.74 3.18
CA ALA A 164 10.58 -5.09 3.20
C ALA A 164 10.33 -5.77 4.55
N LEU A 165 10.54 -5.07 5.68
CA LEU A 165 10.25 -5.59 7.03
C LEU A 165 8.76 -5.95 7.20
N ILE A 166 7.85 -5.11 6.70
CA ILE A 166 6.41 -5.39 6.72
C ILE A 166 6.10 -6.66 5.89
N SER A 167 6.73 -6.82 4.74
CA SER A 167 6.55 -8.02 3.91
C SER A 167 7.13 -9.28 4.58
N GLU A 168 8.28 -9.16 5.25
CA GLU A 168 8.90 -10.23 6.02
C GLU A 168 8.01 -10.64 7.20
N LYS A 169 7.46 -9.68 7.95
CA LYS A 169 6.49 -9.96 9.01
C LYS A 169 5.29 -10.77 8.49
N GLU A 170 4.77 -10.47 7.31
CA GLU A 170 3.69 -11.24 6.69
C GLU A 170 4.09 -12.70 6.44
N ALA A 171 5.32 -12.93 5.99
CA ALA A 171 5.85 -14.28 5.79
C ALA A 171 5.99 -15.02 7.13
N LEU A 172 6.62 -14.39 8.12
CA LEU A 172 6.78 -14.96 9.46
C LEU A 172 5.43 -15.31 10.14
N LEU A 173 4.41 -14.46 9.98
CA LEU A 173 3.06 -14.74 10.50
C LEU A 173 2.42 -15.95 9.81
N LYS A 174 2.66 -16.13 8.51
CA LYS A 174 2.19 -17.32 7.79
C LYS A 174 2.90 -18.57 8.33
N ASP A 175 4.21 -18.50 8.50
CA ASP A 175 5.01 -19.63 9.02
C ASP A 175 4.61 -19.97 10.47
N LEU A 176 4.38 -18.96 11.32
CA LEU A 176 3.88 -19.16 12.69
C LEU A 176 2.53 -19.89 12.71
N ASN A 177 1.61 -19.49 11.83
CA ASN A 177 0.32 -20.18 11.69
C ASN A 177 0.48 -21.63 11.22
N GLU A 178 1.43 -21.89 10.32
CA GLU A 178 1.74 -23.24 9.84
C GLU A 178 2.27 -24.11 10.98
N GLN A 179 3.24 -23.63 11.78
CA GLN A 179 3.76 -24.37 12.92
C GLN A 179 2.69 -24.60 14.00
N THR A 180 1.84 -23.61 14.26
CA THR A 180 0.70 -23.75 15.18
C THR A 180 -0.27 -24.84 14.72
N ASN A 181 -0.55 -24.93 13.40
CA ASN A 181 -1.40 -25.96 12.84
C ASN A 181 -0.75 -27.35 12.91
N LYS A 182 0.57 -27.46 12.68
CA LYS A 182 1.33 -28.71 12.86
C LYS A 182 1.27 -29.17 14.32
N THR A 183 1.46 -28.27 15.26
CA THR A 183 1.33 -28.58 16.70
C THR A 183 -0.05 -29.12 17.03
N ARG A 184 -1.11 -28.44 16.57
CA ARG A 184 -2.49 -28.89 16.77
C ARG A 184 -2.74 -30.29 16.18
N SER A 185 -2.30 -30.50 14.95
CA SER A 185 -2.47 -31.78 14.28
C SER A 185 -1.77 -32.91 15.03
N PHE A 186 -0.54 -32.66 15.50
CA PHE A 186 0.23 -33.69 16.19
C PHE A 186 -0.32 -33.97 17.60
N LEU A 187 -0.80 -32.96 18.34
CA LEU A 187 -1.50 -33.15 19.62
C LEU A 187 -2.79 -33.97 19.46
N LEU A 188 -3.52 -33.80 18.34
CA LEU A 188 -4.69 -34.64 18.04
C LEU A 188 -4.31 -36.11 17.84
N GLU A 189 -3.20 -36.38 17.16
CA GLU A 189 -2.70 -37.75 16.95
C GLU A 189 -2.19 -38.41 18.22
N THR A 190 -1.69 -37.64 19.20
CA THR A 190 -1.29 -38.16 20.52
C THR A 190 -2.46 -38.37 21.47
N GLY A 191 -3.66 -37.88 21.14
CA GLY A 191 -4.84 -37.95 21.99
C GLY A 191 -4.89 -36.94 23.13
N GLU A 192 -3.92 -36.01 23.20
CA GLU A 192 -3.80 -35.01 24.30
C GLU A 192 -4.23 -33.60 23.87
N TYR A 193 -5.14 -33.49 22.94
CA TYR A 193 -5.62 -32.20 22.44
C TYR A 193 -6.87 -31.71 23.15
N ASP A 194 -6.73 -30.61 23.87
CA ASP A 194 -7.79 -29.97 24.67
C ASP A 194 -8.36 -28.68 24.01
N ASP A 195 -8.52 -28.61 22.69
CA ASP A 195 -9.13 -27.48 21.93
C ASP A 195 -8.57 -26.07 22.27
N VAL A 196 -7.41 -26.02 22.95
CA VAL A 196 -6.80 -24.79 23.48
C VAL A 196 -5.91 -24.07 22.48
N VAL A 197 -5.38 -24.77 21.46
CA VAL A 197 -4.39 -24.23 20.53
C VAL A 197 -5.04 -23.29 19.51
N ARG A 198 -5.01 -21.98 19.80
CA ARG A 198 -5.58 -20.92 18.93
C ARG A 198 -4.53 -20.08 18.23
N GLY A 199 -3.29 -20.04 18.74
CA GLY A 199 -2.18 -19.25 18.23
C GLY A 199 -0.84 -19.68 18.85
N GLY A 200 0.23 -18.99 18.50
CA GLY A 200 1.59 -19.30 18.97
C GLY A 200 1.70 -19.49 20.48
N PRO A 201 1.27 -18.54 21.32
CA PRO A 201 1.37 -18.68 22.79
C PRO A 201 0.61 -19.90 23.33
N SER A 202 -0.59 -20.17 22.85
CA SER A 202 -1.38 -21.34 23.26
C SER A 202 -0.80 -22.66 22.74
N ALA A 203 -0.12 -22.63 21.58
CA ALA A 203 0.61 -23.79 21.09
C ALA A 203 1.82 -24.13 21.97
N VAL A 204 2.59 -23.12 22.38
CA VAL A 204 3.71 -23.29 23.34
C VAL A 204 3.23 -23.87 24.65
N TYR A 205 2.14 -23.31 25.20
CA TYR A 205 1.54 -23.84 26.44
C TYR A 205 1.11 -25.30 26.31
N ALA A 206 0.43 -25.67 25.22
CA ALA A 206 0.00 -27.06 25.02
C ALA A 206 1.20 -28.03 24.86
N ILE A 207 2.25 -27.59 24.18
CA ILE A 207 3.51 -28.35 24.09
C ILE A 207 4.12 -28.54 25.50
N ASP A 208 4.16 -27.49 26.31
CA ASP A 208 4.71 -27.58 27.66
C ASP A 208 3.93 -28.56 28.55
N CYS A 209 2.61 -28.58 28.43
CA CYS A 209 1.77 -29.57 29.10
C CYS A 209 2.14 -31.00 28.66
N TYR A 210 2.25 -31.25 27.33
CA TYR A 210 2.65 -32.54 26.82
C TYR A 210 4.03 -32.98 27.32
N LEU A 211 5.05 -32.10 27.25
CA LEU A 211 6.40 -32.39 27.68
C LEU A 211 6.46 -32.72 29.17
N ASN A 212 5.71 -32.02 30.01
CA ASN A 212 5.65 -32.25 31.45
C ASN A 212 4.99 -33.60 31.78
N ASN A 213 3.94 -33.98 31.08
CA ASN A 213 3.23 -35.24 31.30
C ASN A 213 4.07 -36.47 30.93
N HIS A 214 4.97 -36.35 29.96
CA HIS A 214 5.76 -37.49 29.43
C HIS A 214 7.22 -37.48 29.86
N GLN A 215 7.59 -36.67 30.84
CA GLN A 215 8.98 -36.57 31.32
C GLN A 215 9.49 -37.89 31.97
N SER A 216 8.58 -38.68 32.60
CA SER A 216 8.90 -39.98 33.22
C SER A 216 9.10 -41.09 32.18
N ASP A 217 8.45 -41.00 31.04
CA ASP A 217 8.38 -42.08 30.03
C ASP A 217 9.15 -41.73 28.76
N TYR A 218 10.27 -41.01 28.92
CA TYR A 218 11.11 -40.48 27.85
C TYR A 218 11.49 -41.53 26.78
N SER A 219 11.73 -42.79 27.20
CA SER A 219 12.16 -43.86 26.28
C SER A 219 11.06 -44.23 25.26
N GLU A 220 9.79 -44.19 25.67
CA GLU A 220 8.65 -44.51 24.81
C GLU A 220 8.26 -43.33 23.91
N HIS A 221 8.38 -42.12 24.41
CA HIS A 221 7.94 -40.88 23.73
C HIS A 221 9.07 -40.06 23.12
N ARG A 222 10.29 -40.60 23.04
CA ARG A 222 11.49 -39.86 22.62
C ARG A 222 11.33 -39.01 21.37
N TYR A 223 10.73 -39.58 20.32
CA TYR A 223 10.57 -38.85 19.05
C TYR A 223 9.44 -37.81 19.10
N SER A 224 8.38 -38.08 19.84
CA SER A 224 7.29 -37.14 20.05
C SER A 224 7.77 -35.93 20.88
N ILE A 225 8.49 -36.21 21.96
CA ILE A 225 9.13 -35.17 22.81
C ILE A 225 10.04 -34.28 21.94
N ARG A 226 10.95 -34.90 21.17
CA ARG A 226 11.85 -34.13 20.30
C ARG A 226 11.12 -33.33 19.21
N CYS A 227 10.06 -33.88 18.66
CA CYS A 227 9.21 -33.16 17.70
C CYS A 227 8.58 -31.91 18.32
N PHE A 228 8.01 -32.05 19.53
CA PHE A 228 7.41 -30.90 20.23
C PHE A 228 8.44 -29.85 20.66
N GLU A 229 9.62 -30.28 21.10
CA GLU A 229 10.72 -29.35 21.39
C GLU A 229 11.08 -28.50 20.16
N VAL A 230 11.29 -29.12 19.00
CA VAL A 230 11.60 -28.41 17.73
C VAL A 230 10.48 -27.47 17.34
N LEU A 231 9.22 -27.91 17.45
CA LEU A 231 8.05 -27.04 17.15
C LEU A 231 8.01 -25.84 18.09
N LYS A 232 8.22 -26.05 19.40
CA LYS A 232 8.26 -24.99 20.40
C LYS A 232 9.37 -23.97 20.10
N GLU A 233 10.61 -24.45 19.91
CA GLU A 233 11.76 -23.59 19.57
C GLU A 233 11.45 -22.73 18.32
N THR A 234 10.86 -23.33 17.29
CA THR A 234 10.50 -22.61 16.05
C THR A 234 9.42 -21.57 16.30
N ILE A 235 8.35 -21.91 17.04
CA ILE A 235 7.26 -20.98 17.36
C ILE A 235 7.78 -19.78 18.17
N VAL A 236 8.61 -20.03 19.18
CA VAL A 236 9.21 -18.98 20.02
C VAL A 236 10.11 -18.08 19.18
N PHE A 237 10.96 -18.66 18.33
CA PHE A 237 11.83 -17.91 17.43
C PHE A 237 11.02 -17.00 16.47
N LEU A 238 9.98 -17.54 15.80
CA LEU A 238 9.14 -16.79 14.89
C LEU A 238 8.40 -15.65 15.61
N SER A 239 7.84 -15.93 16.79
CA SER A 239 7.14 -14.93 17.61
C SER A 239 8.08 -13.77 17.97
N LYS A 240 9.29 -14.07 18.44
CA LYS A 240 10.30 -13.07 18.78
C LYS A 240 10.65 -12.18 17.58
N ARG A 241 10.85 -12.76 16.39
CA ARG A 241 11.15 -12.00 15.17
C ARG A 241 10.00 -11.08 14.77
N ILE A 242 8.76 -11.54 14.92
CA ILE A 242 7.57 -10.73 14.67
C ILE A 242 7.52 -9.53 15.62
N ASP A 243 7.83 -9.75 16.91
CA ASP A 243 7.82 -8.69 17.93
C ASP A 243 8.92 -7.64 17.65
N GLU A 244 10.14 -8.08 17.29
CA GLU A 244 11.23 -7.18 16.90
C GLU A 244 10.83 -6.27 15.71
N ILE A 245 10.15 -6.82 14.69
CA ILE A 245 9.67 -6.01 13.56
C ILE A 245 8.55 -5.06 14.01
N ASN A 246 7.67 -5.49 14.91
CA ASN A 246 6.62 -4.63 15.46
C ASN A 246 7.19 -3.42 16.20
N GLU A 247 8.25 -3.62 17.00
CA GLU A 247 8.95 -2.54 17.69
C GLU A 247 9.48 -1.50 16.71
N LEU A 248 10.16 -1.93 15.62
CA LEU A 248 10.66 -1.03 14.58
C LEU A 248 9.54 -0.26 13.88
N ILE A 249 8.40 -0.91 13.61
CA ILE A 249 7.23 -0.26 13.02
C ILE A 249 6.66 0.78 13.99
N CYS A 250 6.57 0.46 15.28
CA CYS A 250 6.10 1.38 16.31
C CYS A 250 7.05 2.59 16.47
N GLU A 251 8.35 2.36 16.48
CA GLU A 251 9.36 3.41 16.53
C GLU A 251 9.20 4.39 15.34
N TYR A 252 9.13 3.86 14.12
CA TYR A 252 8.90 4.70 12.95
C TYR A 252 7.59 5.48 13.03
N ALA A 253 6.51 4.85 13.52
CA ALA A 253 5.22 5.51 13.67
C ALA A 253 5.28 6.71 14.63
N GLN A 254 6.11 6.62 15.69
CA GLN A 254 6.31 7.69 16.66
C GLN A 254 7.08 8.90 16.11
N HIS A 255 7.86 8.71 15.05
CA HIS A 255 8.65 9.78 14.43
C HIS A 255 8.03 10.32 13.13
N ASN A 256 7.03 9.63 12.57
CA ASN A 256 6.39 10.04 11.32
C ASN A 256 5.06 10.77 11.55
N GLU A 257 4.99 12.04 11.20
CA GLU A 257 3.81 12.88 11.43
C GLU A 257 2.53 12.35 10.76
N LYS A 258 2.63 11.75 9.57
CA LYS A 258 1.48 11.17 8.88
C LYS A 258 0.98 9.92 9.60
N ALA A 259 1.88 9.09 10.10
CA ALA A 259 1.52 7.92 10.90
C ALA A 259 0.86 8.34 12.21
N LYS A 260 1.38 9.35 12.91
CA LYS A 260 0.74 9.93 14.11
C LYS A 260 -0.68 10.42 13.83
N LEU A 261 -0.87 11.16 12.75
CA LEU A 261 -2.20 11.62 12.34
C LEU A 261 -3.15 10.46 12.06
N LEU A 262 -2.69 9.43 11.37
CA LEU A 262 -3.49 8.25 11.08
C LEU A 262 -3.88 7.49 12.35
N MET A 263 -2.98 7.39 13.33
CA MET A 263 -3.23 6.71 14.60
C MET A 263 -4.28 7.41 15.48
N THR A 264 -4.67 8.66 15.15
CA THR A 264 -5.82 9.32 15.81
C THR A 264 -7.17 8.72 15.39
N ILE A 265 -7.20 7.95 14.30
CA ILE A 265 -8.42 7.31 13.80
C ILE A 265 -8.68 6.01 14.58
N PRO A 266 -9.88 5.83 15.18
CA PRO A 266 -10.20 4.61 15.92
C PRO A 266 -9.96 3.33 15.08
N GLY A 267 -9.26 2.38 15.68
CA GLY A 267 -8.90 1.10 15.06
C GLY A 267 -7.62 1.13 14.21
N ILE A 268 -6.96 2.28 14.04
CA ILE A 268 -5.67 2.35 13.36
C ILE A 268 -4.55 2.36 14.41
N GLY A 269 -3.77 1.28 14.45
CA GLY A 269 -2.49 1.18 15.15
C GLY A 269 -1.31 1.45 14.23
N ALA A 270 -0.07 1.40 14.77
CA ALA A 270 1.16 1.62 14.02
C ALA A 270 1.27 0.72 12.78
N GLU A 271 0.91 -0.56 12.91
CA GLU A 271 0.95 -1.55 11.83
C GLU A 271 0.05 -1.20 10.63
N THR A 272 -1.04 -0.49 10.87
CA THR A 272 -1.94 -0.01 9.81
C THR A 272 -1.51 1.37 9.32
N ALA A 273 -1.06 2.25 10.24
CA ALA A 273 -0.68 3.63 9.93
C ALA A 273 0.56 3.71 9.05
N VAL A 274 1.61 2.93 9.37
CA VAL A 274 2.91 3.02 8.67
C VAL A 274 2.81 2.67 7.19
N PRO A 275 2.26 1.51 6.77
CA PRO A 275 2.15 1.19 5.35
C PRO A 275 1.22 2.16 4.60
N ILE A 276 0.18 2.70 5.26
CA ILE A 276 -0.66 3.74 4.66
C ILE A 276 0.14 5.04 4.50
N ALA A 277 0.90 5.46 5.49
CA ALA A 277 1.71 6.69 5.44
C ALA A 277 2.79 6.61 4.33
N ILE A 278 3.48 5.48 4.22
CA ILE A 278 4.48 5.23 3.17
C ILE A 278 3.81 5.25 1.78
N GLY A 279 2.68 4.55 1.63
CA GLY A 279 1.95 4.50 0.35
C GLY A 279 1.30 5.82 -0.04
N ALA A 280 0.97 6.67 0.95
CA ALA A 280 0.32 7.97 0.79
C ALA A 280 1.30 9.14 0.96
N LYS A 281 2.58 8.96 0.65
CA LYS A 281 3.64 9.95 0.83
C LYS A 281 3.25 11.35 0.34
N ASP A 282 2.65 11.43 -0.83
CA ASP A 282 2.02 12.63 -1.37
C ASP A 282 0.52 12.41 -1.53
N ILE A 283 -0.26 13.03 -0.64
CA ILE A 283 -1.72 12.94 -0.64
C ILE A 283 -2.36 13.77 -1.76
N SER A 284 -1.66 14.79 -2.30
CA SER A 284 -2.17 15.68 -3.33
C SER A 284 -2.40 14.96 -4.66
N ARG A 285 -1.67 13.89 -4.91
CA ARG A 285 -1.81 13.03 -6.11
C ARG A 285 -3.17 12.33 -6.23
N PHE A 286 -3.95 12.32 -5.16
CA PHE A 286 -5.26 11.69 -5.14
C PHE A 286 -6.38 12.73 -5.19
N ASP A 287 -7.18 12.73 -6.25
CA ASP A 287 -8.29 13.65 -6.43
C ASP A 287 -9.44 13.36 -5.46
N SER A 288 -9.56 12.11 -5.00
CA SER A 288 -10.67 11.69 -4.15
C SER A 288 -10.30 10.54 -3.21
N ALA A 289 -11.05 10.42 -2.13
CA ALA A 289 -10.96 9.27 -1.22
C ALA A 289 -11.25 7.91 -1.92
N ARG A 290 -11.98 7.90 -3.04
CA ARG A 290 -12.21 6.69 -3.83
C ARG A 290 -10.96 6.28 -4.60
N GLN A 291 -10.25 7.23 -5.19
CA GLN A 291 -8.98 6.98 -5.88
C GLN A 291 -7.92 6.51 -4.90
N PHE A 292 -7.83 7.13 -3.71
CA PHE A 292 -6.98 6.69 -2.62
C PHE A 292 -7.28 5.25 -2.18
N GLN A 293 -8.55 4.92 -2.01
CA GLN A 293 -9.01 3.56 -1.69
C GLN A 293 -8.64 2.55 -2.79
N ALA A 294 -8.80 2.93 -4.05
CA ALA A 294 -8.46 2.09 -5.21
C ALA A 294 -6.95 1.84 -5.30
N PHE A 295 -6.12 2.81 -4.94
CA PHE A 295 -4.67 2.66 -4.89
C PHE A 295 -4.23 1.52 -3.96
N PHE A 296 -4.82 1.42 -2.77
CA PHE A 296 -4.57 0.31 -1.85
C PHE A 296 -5.30 -0.99 -2.22
N GLY A 297 -6.02 -1.03 -3.34
CA GLY A 297 -6.77 -2.20 -3.78
C GLY A 297 -7.97 -2.54 -2.88
N TYR A 298 -8.43 -1.60 -2.07
CA TYR A 298 -9.54 -1.82 -1.13
C TYR A 298 -10.90 -1.48 -1.76
N HIS A 299 -11.16 -2.06 -2.92
CA HIS A 299 -12.39 -1.89 -3.69
C HIS A 299 -12.83 -3.22 -4.31
N THR A 300 -14.08 -3.30 -4.72
CA THR A 300 -14.59 -4.46 -5.46
C THR A 300 -14.31 -4.30 -6.95
N CYS A 301 -13.90 -5.38 -7.61
CA CYS A 301 -13.91 -5.44 -9.06
C CYS A 301 -15.34 -5.32 -9.56
N HIS A 302 -15.53 -4.72 -10.72
CA HIS A 302 -16.80 -4.72 -11.40
C HIS A 302 -16.57 -5.05 -12.88
N SER A 303 -17.51 -5.75 -13.44
CA SER A 303 -17.59 -6.00 -14.87
C SER A 303 -18.98 -5.54 -15.35
N GLY A 304 -19.05 -5.00 -16.53
CA GLY A 304 -20.32 -4.53 -17.06
C GLY A 304 -20.25 -4.36 -18.55
N SER A 305 -21.32 -4.78 -19.21
CA SER A 305 -21.58 -4.54 -20.62
C SER A 305 -23.06 -4.15 -20.78
N GLY A 306 -23.37 -3.28 -21.73
CA GLY A 306 -24.76 -2.93 -22.05
C GLY A 306 -25.55 -2.33 -20.86
N GLY A 307 -24.90 -1.50 -20.03
CA GLY A 307 -25.56 -0.81 -18.89
C GLY A 307 -25.77 -1.65 -17.63
N LYS A 308 -25.42 -2.94 -17.62
CA LYS A 308 -25.47 -3.80 -16.41
C LYS A 308 -24.09 -3.86 -15.76
N VAL A 309 -24.00 -3.42 -14.51
CA VAL A 309 -22.78 -3.51 -13.69
C VAL A 309 -22.92 -4.65 -12.70
N VAL A 310 -22.04 -5.66 -12.80
CA VAL A 310 -21.96 -6.78 -11.85
C VAL A 310 -20.78 -6.54 -10.92
N MET A 311 -21.07 -6.46 -9.61
CA MET A 311 -20.06 -6.31 -8.56
C MET A 311 -19.41 -7.66 -8.29
N GLY A 312 -18.10 -7.74 -8.43
CA GLY A 312 -17.29 -8.92 -8.20
C GLY A 312 -16.66 -8.98 -6.81
N LYS A 313 -15.59 -9.77 -6.71
CA LYS A 313 -14.77 -9.92 -5.48
C LYS A 313 -13.95 -8.65 -5.23
N MET A 314 -13.36 -8.56 -4.03
CA MET A 314 -12.34 -7.54 -3.75
C MET A 314 -11.18 -7.64 -4.76
N ALA A 315 -10.67 -6.50 -5.17
CA ALA A 315 -9.55 -6.44 -6.12
C ALA A 315 -8.33 -7.22 -5.61
N SER A 316 -7.68 -7.96 -6.49
CA SER A 316 -6.46 -8.71 -6.18
C SER A 316 -5.22 -7.82 -6.09
N ASN A 317 -5.24 -6.66 -6.77
CA ASN A 317 -4.17 -5.65 -6.73
C ASN A 317 -4.12 -4.89 -5.40
N GLY A 318 -3.09 -4.06 -5.23
CA GLY A 318 -2.86 -3.23 -4.05
C GLY A 318 -2.10 -3.96 -2.94
N ASP A 319 -1.87 -3.25 -1.84
CA ASP A 319 -1.06 -3.73 -0.73
C ASP A 319 -1.81 -4.76 0.12
N ARG A 320 -1.22 -5.95 0.28
CA ARG A 320 -1.83 -7.05 1.05
C ARG A 320 -1.81 -6.77 2.54
N ALA A 321 -0.72 -6.19 3.06
CA ALA A 321 -0.59 -5.85 4.47
C ALA A 321 -1.64 -4.82 4.86
N VAL A 322 -1.80 -3.75 4.07
CA VAL A 322 -2.84 -2.74 4.29
C VAL A 322 -4.24 -3.36 4.29
N LYS A 323 -4.52 -4.26 3.34
CA LYS A 323 -5.84 -4.92 3.27
C LYS A 323 -6.15 -5.79 4.48
N ARG A 324 -5.16 -6.57 4.96
CA ARG A 324 -5.31 -7.38 6.16
C ARG A 324 -5.46 -6.49 7.40
N ASN A 325 -4.56 -5.54 7.58
CA ASN A 325 -4.57 -4.67 8.75
C ASN A 325 -5.84 -3.82 8.83
N LEU A 326 -6.41 -3.39 7.69
CA LEU A 326 -7.72 -2.72 7.67
C LEU A 326 -8.87 -3.64 8.08
N TYR A 327 -8.79 -4.94 7.80
CA TYR A 327 -9.77 -5.91 8.28
C TYR A 327 -9.68 -6.08 9.80
N GLU A 328 -8.47 -6.21 10.35
CA GLU A 328 -8.22 -6.27 11.80
C GLU A 328 -8.63 -4.96 12.49
N SER A 329 -8.31 -3.82 11.91
CA SER A 329 -8.79 -2.51 12.36
C SER A 329 -10.32 -2.44 12.40
N ALA A 330 -10.98 -3.01 11.41
CA ALA A 330 -12.44 -3.06 11.36
C ALA A 330 -13.03 -3.97 12.46
N LEU A 331 -12.38 -5.10 12.75
CA LEU A 331 -12.75 -5.99 13.86
C LEU A 331 -12.59 -5.28 15.21
N SER A 332 -11.47 -4.58 15.42
CA SER A 332 -11.24 -3.79 16.64
C SER A 332 -12.33 -2.74 16.85
N VAL A 333 -12.64 -1.95 15.82
CA VAL A 333 -13.73 -0.96 15.87
C VAL A 333 -15.10 -1.61 16.13
N TYR A 334 -15.35 -2.77 15.51
CA TYR A 334 -16.60 -3.51 15.75
C TYR A 334 -16.75 -3.95 17.20
N HIS A 335 -15.70 -4.55 17.78
CA HIS A 335 -15.74 -5.03 19.16
C HIS A 335 -15.83 -3.88 20.16
N GLN A 336 -15.09 -2.79 19.97
CA GLN A 336 -15.18 -1.59 20.79
C GLN A 336 -16.57 -0.96 20.71
N GLY A 337 -17.13 -0.83 19.51
CA GLY A 337 -18.46 -0.27 19.32
C GLY A 337 -19.57 -1.14 19.92
N LYS A 338 -19.38 -2.48 19.94
CA LYS A 338 -20.32 -3.39 20.60
C LYS A 338 -20.36 -3.17 22.12
N SER A 339 -19.19 -2.89 22.73
CA SER A 339 -19.13 -2.58 24.17
C SER A 339 -19.72 -1.20 24.51
N ASN A 340 -19.71 -0.26 23.55
CA ASN A 340 -20.17 1.11 23.73
C ASN A 340 -21.59 1.38 23.17
N ASN A 341 -22.33 0.34 22.80
CA ASN A 341 -23.67 0.43 22.19
C ASN A 341 -23.76 1.36 20.97
N GLU A 342 -22.74 1.37 20.14
CA GLU A 342 -22.75 2.16 18.90
C GLU A 342 -23.61 1.52 17.81
N SER A 343 -24.48 2.31 17.19
CA SER A 343 -25.42 1.88 16.14
C SER A 343 -24.77 1.21 14.90
N ARG A 344 -23.45 1.39 14.73
CA ARG A 344 -22.67 0.73 13.68
C ARG A 344 -22.49 -0.76 13.97
N SER A 345 -22.27 -1.11 15.24
CA SER A 345 -22.13 -2.49 15.72
C SER A 345 -23.45 -3.24 15.63
N GLU A 346 -24.55 -2.59 15.98
CA GLU A 346 -25.90 -3.17 15.84
C GLU A 346 -26.23 -3.52 14.39
N TRP A 347 -25.91 -2.64 13.44
CA TRP A 347 -26.13 -2.92 12.01
C TRP A 347 -25.32 -4.11 11.51
N ILE A 348 -24.06 -4.23 11.95
CA ILE A 348 -23.20 -5.35 11.55
C ILE A 348 -23.66 -6.63 12.22
N ALA A 349 -24.03 -6.59 13.50
CA ALA A 349 -24.57 -7.73 14.24
C ALA A 349 -25.84 -8.27 13.57
N ALA A 350 -26.81 -7.40 13.27
CA ALA A 350 -28.03 -7.78 12.57
C ALA A 350 -27.78 -8.40 11.18
N LYS A 351 -26.72 -7.98 10.48
CA LYS A 351 -26.32 -8.59 9.21
C LYS A 351 -25.56 -9.92 9.40
N ALA A 352 -24.76 -10.05 10.46
CA ALA A 352 -24.00 -11.24 10.77
C ALA A 352 -24.89 -12.40 11.23
N GLU A 353 -25.97 -12.12 11.95
CA GLU A 353 -26.99 -13.09 12.36
C GLU A 353 -27.66 -13.77 11.16
N GLN A 354 -27.78 -13.06 10.04
CA GLN A 354 -28.40 -13.61 8.83
C GLN A 354 -27.47 -14.57 8.07
N ASN A 355 -26.14 -14.36 8.11
CA ASN A 355 -25.19 -15.18 7.33
C ASN A 355 -23.72 -14.78 7.64
N LYS A 356 -22.84 -15.76 7.83
CA LYS A 356 -21.39 -15.55 8.05
C LYS A 356 -20.72 -14.68 6.95
N ALA A 357 -21.18 -14.77 5.70
CA ALA A 357 -20.66 -13.96 4.62
C ALA A 357 -21.04 -12.47 4.76
N ALA A 358 -22.16 -12.16 5.40
CA ALA A 358 -22.57 -10.79 5.67
C ALA A 358 -21.66 -10.11 6.71
N PHE A 359 -21.21 -10.83 7.73
CA PHE A 359 -20.24 -10.32 8.71
C PHE A 359 -18.93 -9.89 8.04
N LYS A 360 -18.30 -10.76 7.22
CA LYS A 360 -17.08 -10.42 6.49
C LYS A 360 -17.26 -9.20 5.56
N LYS A 361 -18.40 -9.10 4.89
CA LYS A 361 -18.74 -7.93 4.06
C LYS A 361 -18.88 -6.66 4.91
N GLY A 362 -19.47 -6.78 6.11
CA GLY A 362 -19.57 -5.68 7.08
C GLY A 362 -18.18 -5.16 7.48
N MET A 363 -17.25 -6.05 7.84
CA MET A 363 -15.88 -5.68 8.17
C MET A 363 -15.17 -4.97 7.00
N ILE A 364 -15.34 -5.45 5.79
CA ILE A 364 -14.80 -4.79 4.58
C ILE A 364 -15.40 -3.38 4.41
N CYS A 365 -16.68 -3.19 4.69
CA CYS A 365 -17.31 -1.86 4.62
C CYS A 365 -16.75 -0.90 5.68
N ILE A 366 -16.50 -1.37 6.91
CA ILE A 366 -15.85 -0.57 7.96
C ILE A 366 -14.40 -0.23 7.55
N GLY A 367 -13.61 -1.21 7.13
CA GLY A 367 -12.24 -0.98 6.66
C GLY A 367 -12.19 0.02 5.49
N SER A 368 -13.13 -0.08 4.55
CA SER A 368 -13.30 0.90 3.46
C SER A 368 -13.57 2.30 3.99
N LYS A 369 -14.36 2.43 5.06
CA LYS A 369 -14.61 3.71 5.68
C LYS A 369 -13.38 4.24 6.40
N ILE A 370 -12.69 3.41 7.19
CA ILE A 370 -11.45 3.76 7.87
C ILE A 370 -10.45 4.34 6.84
N LEU A 371 -10.25 3.66 5.72
CA LEU A 371 -9.32 4.12 4.68
C LEU A 371 -9.73 5.44 4.03
N ARG A 372 -11.04 5.68 3.83
CA ARG A 372 -11.53 6.97 3.32
C ARG A 372 -11.40 8.09 4.36
N THR A 373 -11.56 7.77 5.64
CA THR A 373 -11.30 8.72 6.73
C THR A 373 -9.82 9.06 6.80
N SER A 374 -8.93 8.06 6.59
CA SER A 374 -7.47 8.28 6.49
C SER A 374 -7.10 9.29 5.40
N TYR A 375 -7.75 9.22 4.22
CA TYR A 375 -7.58 10.23 3.19
C TYR A 375 -7.96 11.63 3.67
N GLY A 376 -9.10 11.77 4.34
CA GLY A 376 -9.57 13.07 4.86
C GLY A 376 -8.62 13.66 5.91
N VAL A 377 -8.14 12.82 6.83
CA VAL A 377 -7.19 13.21 7.89
C VAL A 377 -5.85 13.65 7.27
N LEU A 378 -5.30 12.87 6.34
CA LEU A 378 -4.04 13.21 5.66
C LEU A 378 -4.16 14.46 4.79
N LYS A 379 -5.30 14.65 4.11
CA LYS A 379 -5.55 15.82 3.26
C LYS A 379 -5.73 17.11 4.05
N SER A 380 -6.37 17.03 5.21
CA SER A 380 -6.58 18.19 6.09
C SER A 380 -5.37 18.51 6.97
N GLY A 381 -4.47 17.55 7.18
CA GLY A 381 -3.36 17.67 8.16
C GLY A 381 -3.83 17.79 9.62
N LYS A 382 -5.11 17.48 9.90
CA LYS A 382 -5.70 17.60 11.24
C LYS A 382 -6.03 16.23 11.82
N PRO A 383 -5.91 16.03 13.14
CA PRO A 383 -6.32 14.82 13.82
C PRO A 383 -7.79 14.46 13.53
N TYR A 384 -8.11 13.17 13.63
CA TYR A 384 -9.49 12.71 13.48
C TYR A 384 -10.43 13.40 14.46
N ASN A 385 -11.55 13.91 13.95
CA ASN A 385 -12.61 14.51 14.75
C ASN A 385 -13.92 13.74 14.54
N PRO A 386 -14.43 13.04 15.57
CA PRO A 386 -15.68 12.28 15.47
C PRO A 386 -16.90 13.16 15.17
N ALA A 387 -16.90 14.43 15.55
CA ALA A 387 -18.03 15.36 15.31
C ALA A 387 -18.24 15.63 13.81
N VAL A 388 -17.16 15.61 13.02
CA VAL A 388 -17.21 15.79 11.55
C VAL A 388 -17.60 14.50 10.83
N ASP A 389 -17.50 13.35 11.51
CA ASP A 389 -17.81 12.04 10.93
C ASP A 389 -19.33 11.75 10.94
N ASN A 390 -20.08 12.48 10.13
CA ASN A 390 -21.53 12.29 9.96
C ASN A 390 -21.90 11.05 9.11
N SER A 391 -21.03 10.08 9.00
CA SER A 391 -21.25 8.90 8.16
C SER A 391 -22.34 7.96 8.68
N LEU A 392 -22.59 7.94 9.99
CA LEU A 392 -23.68 7.18 10.61
C LEU A 392 -25.05 7.77 10.24
N GLY A 393 -25.18 9.09 10.29
CA GLY A 393 -26.41 9.77 9.84
C GLY A 393 -26.68 9.50 8.35
N ARG A 394 -25.67 9.59 7.49
CA ARG A 394 -25.80 9.25 6.06
C ARG A 394 -26.12 7.76 5.82
N MET A 395 -25.59 6.85 6.64
CA MET A 395 -25.91 5.43 6.53
C MET A 395 -27.35 5.14 7.00
N LYS A 396 -27.78 5.72 8.12
CA LYS A 396 -29.18 5.62 8.60
C LYS A 396 -30.16 6.20 7.57
N ALA A 397 -29.84 7.35 6.98
CA ALA A 397 -30.66 7.95 5.93
C ALA A 397 -30.74 7.06 4.66
N ARG A 398 -29.66 6.41 4.26
CA ARG A 398 -29.67 5.45 3.13
C ARG A 398 -30.50 4.20 3.42
N LEU A 399 -30.40 3.66 4.63
CA LEU A 399 -31.19 2.49 5.04
C LEU A 399 -32.69 2.85 5.12
N HIS A 400 -33.00 4.00 5.69
CA HIS A 400 -34.38 4.50 5.74
C HIS A 400 -34.96 4.71 4.33
N ARG A 401 -34.22 5.29 3.40
CA ARG A 401 -34.62 5.43 2.00
C ARG A 401 -34.87 4.08 1.33
N ARG A 402 -34.02 3.06 1.57
CA ARG A 402 -34.17 1.72 0.96
C ARG A 402 -35.34 0.93 1.55
N SER A 403 -35.70 1.16 2.79
CA SER A 403 -36.84 0.49 3.47
C SER A 403 -38.18 1.16 3.25
N ASN A 404 -38.21 2.40 2.74
CA ASN A 404 -39.45 3.16 2.52
C ASN A 404 -40.01 2.84 1.12
N PRO A 405 -41.28 2.31 1.02
CA PRO A 405 -41.90 1.96 -0.27
C PRO A 405 -41.96 3.13 -1.27
N LYS A 406 -42.15 4.35 -0.76
CA LYS A 406 -42.27 5.58 -1.56
C LYS A 406 -41.03 5.83 -2.44
N TYR A 407 -39.85 5.40 -2.02
CA TYR A 407 -38.61 5.52 -2.78
C TYR A 407 -38.40 4.38 -3.78
N ARG A 408 -39.18 3.30 -3.69
CA ARG A 408 -39.17 2.22 -4.70
C ARG A 408 -40.02 2.57 -5.93
N GLU A 409 -41.08 3.34 -5.73
CA GLU A 409 -42.03 3.70 -6.81
C GLU A 409 -41.59 4.92 -7.63
N GLN A 410 -40.86 5.85 -7.04
CA GLN A 410 -40.50 7.12 -7.71
C GLN A 410 -39.19 7.10 -8.54
N GLY A 411 -38.47 5.98 -8.55
CA GLY A 411 -37.14 5.93 -9.16
C GLY A 411 -36.08 6.74 -8.40
N LEU A 412 -34.88 6.18 -8.28
CA LEU A 412 -33.80 6.74 -7.44
C LEU A 412 -33.38 8.14 -7.90
N ASP A 413 -33.51 8.44 -9.19
CA ASP A 413 -33.02 9.68 -9.82
C ASP A 413 -33.93 10.89 -9.53
N ALA A 414 -35.25 10.71 -9.52
CA ALA A 414 -36.21 11.79 -9.19
C ALA A 414 -36.12 12.22 -7.72
N VAL A 415 -35.80 11.28 -6.82
CA VAL A 415 -35.65 11.56 -5.39
C VAL A 415 -34.29 12.21 -5.08
N LEU A 416 -33.25 11.88 -5.81
CA LEU A 416 -31.96 12.54 -5.71
C LEU A 416 -32.02 13.98 -6.18
N GLN A 417 -32.80 14.25 -7.23
CA GLN A 417 -32.98 15.59 -7.78
C GLN A 417 -33.75 16.50 -6.83
N SER A 418 -34.85 16.03 -6.23
CA SER A 418 -35.61 16.80 -5.25
C SER A 418 -34.84 17.12 -3.96
N HIS A 419 -33.89 16.26 -3.53
CA HIS A 419 -33.01 16.55 -2.39
C HIS A 419 -31.89 17.51 -2.73
N TYR A 420 -31.38 17.46 -3.94
CA TYR A 420 -30.36 18.41 -4.42
C TYR A 420 -30.92 19.83 -4.47
N GLU A 421 -32.17 19.97 -4.92
CA GLU A 421 -32.88 21.23 -4.95
C GLU A 421 -33.22 21.76 -3.55
N GLN A 422 -33.52 20.88 -2.58
CA GLN A 422 -33.73 21.27 -1.18
C GLN A 422 -32.43 21.67 -0.47
N GLU A 423 -31.30 21.01 -0.72
CA GLU A 423 -30.00 21.40 -0.16
C GLU A 423 -29.53 22.74 -0.74
N LEU A 424 -29.78 23.01 -2.02
CA LEU A 424 -29.50 24.31 -2.65
C LEU A 424 -30.36 25.45 -2.09
N SER A 425 -31.64 25.18 -1.77
CA SER A 425 -32.54 26.17 -1.17
C SER A 425 -32.21 26.50 0.28
N LEU A 426 -31.62 25.56 1.03
CA LEU A 426 -31.17 25.76 2.40
C LEU A 426 -29.79 26.46 2.48
N SER A 427 -28.92 26.26 1.48
CA SER A 427 -27.64 26.96 1.39
C SER A 427 -27.74 28.38 0.83
N ALA A 428 -28.90 28.77 0.33
CA ALA A 428 -29.17 30.14 -0.14
C ALA A 428 -29.84 31.03 0.94
N LEU A 429 -30.06 30.47 2.14
CA LEU A 429 -30.68 31.16 3.29
C LEU A 429 -29.68 31.42 4.44
N ASP A 430 -28.42 31.04 4.28
CA ASP A 430 -27.26 31.43 5.08
C ASP A 430 -26.36 32.37 4.26
#